data_f8fcd4f1a2353359169ecda3a3bf404e
#
_entry.id   f8fcd4f1a2353359169ecda3a3bf404e
#
_cell.length_a   1.000
_cell.length_b   1.000
_cell.length_c   1.000
_cell.angle_alpha   90.00
_cell.angle_beta   90.00
_cell.angle_gamma   90.00
#
_symmetry.space_group_name_H-M   'P 1'
#
loop_
_entity.id
_entity.type
_entity.pdbx_description
1 polymer ?
#
loop_
_entity_poly.entity_id
_entity_poly.type
_entity_poly.pdbx_seq_one_letter_code
_entity_poly.pdbx_strand_id
1 'polypeptide(L)'
;MKIGFIGLGVMGSPMAANIVKAGHELTVYDRSPEAVAALVKLGAKSASCGREVGQASEIVVTMLPEPQHVEQAILGPDGVIEGLQTGGIVIEMSTIDPGTSRRVGDVLRARGMDLVDSPVGKTSEHAATGTLTLMVGGNQAAIDRAMPVLKCMGTDTYFCGGPGTGHAMKMTNNLLATTIMVANTEVLSIGIKAGLTLELMQEVMRTTMAWNQQLAVAMPKKAFVGDDSPGFAIRLACKDVRIACEVAETMGFKALVGRAAQATMDRAIAMGLGDRDTAALMFIREKELGIEVRQQPHSLKNAA
;
A
#
# COMPACT_ATOMS: atom_id res chain seq x y z
N MET A 1 -5.29 -20.20 15.86
CA MET A 1 -6.25 -19.10 16.02
C MET A 1 -7.24 -19.14 14.87
N LYS A 2 -8.46 -18.66 15.10
CA LYS A 2 -9.48 -18.49 14.06
C LYS A 2 -9.39 -17.07 13.49
N ILE A 3 -9.00 -16.97 12.22
CA ILE A 3 -8.72 -15.69 11.55
C ILE A 3 -9.69 -15.49 10.40
N GLY A 4 -10.19 -14.28 10.25
CA GLY A 4 -10.94 -13.82 9.11
C GLY A 4 -10.06 -12.99 8.16
N PHE A 5 -10.32 -13.02 6.87
CA PHE A 5 -9.63 -12.13 5.92
C PHE A 5 -10.61 -11.63 4.85
N ILE A 6 -10.70 -10.32 4.70
CA ILE A 6 -11.56 -9.65 3.72
C ILE A 6 -10.72 -8.82 2.77
N GLY A 7 -10.90 -9.06 1.47
CA GLY A 7 -10.16 -8.38 0.41
C GLY A 7 -8.98 -9.21 -0.09
N LEU A 8 -9.20 -10.00 -1.13
CA LEU A 8 -8.26 -10.97 -1.70
C LEU A 8 -7.67 -10.49 -3.05
N GLY A 9 -7.39 -9.19 -3.14
CA GLY A 9 -6.71 -8.61 -4.29
C GLY A 9 -5.22 -8.98 -4.35
N VAL A 10 -4.46 -8.23 -5.16
CA VAL A 10 -3.03 -8.45 -5.42
C VAL A 10 -2.19 -8.55 -4.14
N MET A 11 -2.52 -7.76 -3.12
CA MET A 11 -1.85 -7.80 -1.82
C MET A 11 -2.49 -8.81 -0.87
N GLY A 12 -3.83 -8.80 -0.75
CA GLY A 12 -4.55 -9.60 0.24
C GLY A 12 -4.46 -11.10 0.01
N SER A 13 -4.53 -11.59 -1.23
CA SER A 13 -4.42 -13.02 -1.52
C SER A 13 -3.12 -13.66 -1.01
N PRO A 14 -1.93 -13.14 -1.32
CA PRO A 14 -0.70 -13.71 -0.78
C PRO A 14 -0.56 -13.54 0.74
N MET A 15 -1.06 -12.44 1.32
CA MET A 15 -1.09 -12.24 2.77
C MET A 15 -1.97 -13.31 3.46
N ALA A 16 -3.17 -13.55 2.95
CA ALA A 16 -4.09 -14.58 3.44
C ALA A 16 -3.48 -15.99 3.30
N ALA A 17 -2.80 -16.27 2.18
CA ALA A 17 -2.11 -17.54 1.98
C ALA A 17 -1.01 -17.81 3.03
N ASN A 18 -0.28 -16.77 3.46
CA ASN A 18 0.73 -16.91 4.52
C ASN A 18 0.10 -17.22 5.88
N ILE A 19 -1.09 -16.71 6.17
CA ILE A 19 -1.84 -17.07 7.40
C ILE A 19 -2.21 -18.55 7.39
N VAL A 20 -2.67 -19.09 6.25
CA VAL A 20 -2.95 -20.54 6.10
C VAL A 20 -1.67 -21.36 6.28
N LYS A 21 -0.57 -20.96 5.62
CA LYS A 21 0.75 -21.64 5.73
C LYS A 21 1.28 -21.67 7.16
N ALA A 22 0.96 -20.66 7.96
CA ALA A 22 1.33 -20.61 9.37
C ALA A 22 0.46 -21.52 10.27
N GLY A 23 -0.50 -22.25 9.71
CA GLY A 23 -1.33 -23.23 10.43
C GLY A 23 -2.54 -22.62 11.15
N HIS A 24 -2.96 -21.40 10.81
CA HIS A 24 -4.17 -20.80 11.35
C HIS A 24 -5.42 -21.27 10.57
N GLU A 25 -6.55 -21.39 11.27
CA GLU A 25 -7.85 -21.58 10.63
C GLU A 25 -8.26 -20.24 9.98
N LEU A 26 -8.40 -20.22 8.64
CA LEU A 26 -8.72 -19.01 7.91
C LEU A 26 -10.12 -19.09 7.28
N THR A 27 -10.93 -18.05 7.49
CA THR A 27 -12.20 -17.82 6.79
C THR A 27 -12.08 -16.57 5.94
N VAL A 28 -12.39 -16.65 4.65
CA VAL A 28 -12.16 -15.57 3.69
C VAL A 28 -13.43 -15.10 3.02
N TYR A 29 -13.43 -13.79 2.67
CA TYR A 29 -14.46 -13.18 1.84
C TYR A 29 -13.85 -12.17 0.88
N ASP A 30 -14.29 -12.23 -0.36
CA ASP A 30 -14.04 -11.23 -1.41
C ASP A 30 -15.25 -11.21 -2.36
N ARG A 31 -15.40 -10.12 -3.11
CA ARG A 31 -16.41 -10.01 -4.17
C ARG A 31 -16.06 -10.85 -5.40
N SER A 32 -14.79 -11.24 -5.58
CA SER A 32 -14.34 -12.18 -6.63
C SER A 32 -14.43 -13.62 -6.15
N PRO A 33 -15.34 -14.43 -6.69
CA PRO A 33 -15.41 -15.85 -6.37
C PRO A 33 -14.14 -16.62 -6.73
N GLU A 34 -13.40 -16.17 -7.77
CA GLU A 34 -12.15 -16.79 -8.21
C GLU A 34 -11.06 -16.62 -7.17
N ALA A 35 -10.94 -15.41 -6.56
CA ALA A 35 -9.98 -15.14 -5.51
C ALA A 35 -10.29 -15.97 -4.25
N VAL A 36 -11.57 -16.08 -3.87
CA VAL A 36 -12.03 -16.94 -2.77
C VAL A 36 -11.68 -18.40 -3.05
N ALA A 37 -12.03 -18.92 -4.25
CA ALA A 37 -11.77 -20.32 -4.62
C ALA A 37 -10.27 -20.66 -4.59
N ALA A 38 -9.39 -19.72 -4.93
CA ALA A 38 -7.94 -19.90 -4.85
C ALA A 38 -7.47 -20.15 -3.39
N LEU A 39 -8.00 -19.40 -2.43
CA LEU A 39 -7.66 -19.56 -1.01
C LEU A 39 -8.30 -20.82 -0.40
N VAL A 40 -9.52 -21.17 -0.84
CA VAL A 40 -10.18 -22.43 -0.42
C VAL A 40 -9.35 -23.66 -0.83
N LYS A 41 -8.74 -23.66 -2.02
CA LYS A 41 -7.81 -24.72 -2.45
C LYS A 41 -6.57 -24.84 -1.55
N LEU A 42 -6.19 -23.78 -0.86
CA LEU A 42 -5.08 -23.76 0.11
C LEU A 42 -5.53 -24.17 1.53
N GLY A 43 -6.81 -24.40 1.75
CA GLY A 43 -7.36 -24.85 3.05
C GLY A 43 -8.16 -23.79 3.80
N ALA A 44 -8.41 -22.61 3.24
CA ALA A 44 -9.31 -21.61 3.84
C ALA A 44 -10.78 -22.04 3.69
N LYS A 45 -11.64 -21.50 4.56
CA LYS A 45 -13.11 -21.60 4.46
C LYS A 45 -13.64 -20.34 3.77
N SER A 46 -14.66 -20.47 2.94
CA SER A 46 -15.36 -19.33 2.34
C SER A 46 -16.49 -18.82 3.25
N ALA A 47 -16.71 -17.52 3.22
CA ALA A 47 -17.90 -16.87 3.77
C ALA A 47 -18.62 -16.08 2.67
N SER A 48 -19.89 -15.73 2.88
CA SER A 48 -20.70 -14.98 1.92
C SER A 48 -20.71 -13.47 2.20
N CYS A 49 -20.31 -13.05 3.42
CA CYS A 49 -20.30 -11.66 3.84
C CYS A 49 -19.35 -11.44 5.02
N GLY A 50 -19.13 -10.17 5.39
CA GLY A 50 -18.30 -9.77 6.52
C GLY A 50 -18.78 -10.30 7.87
N ARG A 51 -20.10 -10.36 8.08
CA ARG A 51 -20.71 -10.92 9.30
C ARG A 51 -20.30 -12.37 9.51
N GLU A 52 -20.39 -13.21 8.49
CA GLU A 52 -19.99 -14.62 8.58
C GLU A 52 -18.49 -14.77 8.84
N VAL A 53 -17.66 -13.92 8.23
CA VAL A 53 -16.22 -13.86 8.54
C VAL A 53 -16.02 -13.53 10.02
N GLY A 54 -16.72 -12.51 10.54
CA GLY A 54 -16.66 -12.13 11.96
C GLY A 54 -17.08 -13.25 12.91
N GLN A 55 -18.21 -13.93 12.61
CA GLN A 55 -18.73 -15.04 13.42
C GLN A 55 -17.75 -16.21 13.54
N ALA A 56 -16.97 -16.45 12.48
CA ALA A 56 -16.01 -17.55 12.42
C ALA A 56 -14.63 -17.20 13.01
N SER A 57 -14.41 -15.95 13.49
CA SER A 57 -13.08 -15.43 13.76
C SER A 57 -12.92 -14.78 15.13
N GLU A 58 -11.70 -14.82 15.66
CA GLU A 58 -11.25 -14.06 16.83
C GLU A 58 -10.60 -12.73 16.39
N ILE A 59 -9.95 -12.76 15.21
CA ILE A 59 -9.28 -11.61 14.58
C ILE A 59 -9.69 -11.58 13.11
N VAL A 60 -10.06 -10.40 12.62
CA VAL A 60 -10.39 -10.20 11.20
C VAL A 60 -9.40 -9.22 10.57
N VAL A 61 -8.77 -9.61 9.48
CA VAL A 61 -7.89 -8.76 8.68
C VAL A 61 -8.67 -8.17 7.50
N THR A 62 -8.48 -6.87 7.22
CA THR A 62 -9.05 -6.21 6.04
C THR A 62 -7.94 -5.62 5.17
N MET A 63 -8.05 -5.83 3.82
CA MET A 63 -7.12 -5.29 2.83
C MET A 63 -7.89 -4.83 1.59
N LEU A 64 -8.42 -3.61 1.63
CA LEU A 64 -9.42 -3.07 0.72
C LEU A 64 -8.94 -1.80 0.01
N PRO A 65 -9.51 -1.45 -1.16
CA PRO A 65 -8.96 -0.39 -2.01
C PRO A 65 -9.17 1.03 -1.46
N GLU A 66 -10.30 1.34 -0.81
CA GLU A 66 -10.72 2.69 -0.46
C GLU A 66 -11.31 2.76 0.95
N PRO A 67 -11.28 3.93 1.63
CA PRO A 67 -11.83 4.13 2.97
C PRO A 67 -13.29 3.69 3.11
N GLN A 68 -14.15 4.03 2.13
CA GLN A 68 -15.56 3.65 2.15
C GLN A 68 -15.78 2.13 2.07
N HIS A 69 -14.89 1.41 1.39
CA HIS A 69 -14.98 -0.06 1.35
C HIS A 69 -14.61 -0.67 2.70
N VAL A 70 -13.66 -0.07 3.42
CA VAL A 70 -13.30 -0.47 4.79
C VAL A 70 -14.47 -0.23 5.75
N GLU A 71 -15.05 0.97 5.73
CA GLU A 71 -16.22 1.30 6.57
C GLU A 71 -17.39 0.35 6.27
N GLN A 72 -17.70 0.10 5.00
CA GLN A 72 -18.78 -0.80 4.61
C GLN A 72 -18.51 -2.24 5.03
N ALA A 73 -17.30 -2.76 4.83
CA ALA A 73 -16.97 -4.15 5.18
C ALA A 73 -16.98 -4.39 6.68
N ILE A 74 -16.62 -3.40 7.48
CA ILE A 74 -16.54 -3.52 8.94
C ILE A 74 -17.86 -3.13 9.61
N LEU A 75 -18.42 -1.97 9.26
CA LEU A 75 -19.55 -1.34 9.96
C LEU A 75 -20.88 -1.39 9.20
N GLY A 76 -20.86 -1.68 7.90
CA GLY A 76 -22.05 -1.71 7.06
C GLY A 76 -22.97 -2.91 7.34
N PRO A 77 -24.11 -2.98 6.65
CA PRO A 77 -24.99 -4.15 6.68
C PRO A 77 -24.21 -5.41 6.30
N ASP A 78 -24.42 -6.50 7.06
CA ASP A 78 -23.66 -7.75 6.95
C ASP A 78 -22.13 -7.57 7.14
N GLY A 79 -21.72 -6.48 7.82
CA GLY A 79 -20.33 -6.17 8.14
C GLY A 79 -19.76 -7.00 9.28
N VAL A 80 -18.44 -6.93 9.45
CA VAL A 80 -17.70 -7.67 10.50
C VAL A 80 -18.26 -7.43 11.90
N ILE A 81 -18.66 -6.19 12.19
CA ILE A 81 -19.18 -5.78 13.51
C ILE A 81 -20.44 -6.53 13.95
N GLU A 82 -21.21 -7.08 13.00
CA GLU A 82 -22.43 -7.85 13.30
C GLU A 82 -22.13 -9.30 13.68
N GLY A 83 -20.94 -9.79 13.40
CA GLY A 83 -20.57 -11.18 13.64
C GLY A 83 -19.44 -11.36 14.65
N LEU A 84 -18.48 -10.44 14.69
CA LEU A 84 -17.31 -10.53 15.56
C LEU A 84 -17.73 -10.37 17.03
N GLN A 85 -17.24 -11.27 17.87
CA GLN A 85 -17.60 -11.30 19.30
C GLN A 85 -16.87 -10.21 20.09
N THR A 86 -17.43 -9.85 21.24
CA THR A 86 -16.77 -8.99 22.23
C THR A 86 -15.37 -9.51 22.54
N GLY A 87 -14.38 -8.62 22.56
CA GLY A 87 -12.96 -8.93 22.67
C GLY A 87 -12.30 -9.30 21.34
N GLY A 88 -13.05 -9.37 20.23
CA GLY A 88 -12.47 -9.56 18.90
C GLY A 88 -11.65 -8.36 18.41
N ILE A 89 -10.78 -8.57 17.46
CA ILE A 89 -9.90 -7.53 16.90
C ILE A 89 -10.07 -7.46 15.39
N VAL A 90 -10.13 -6.25 14.86
CA VAL A 90 -9.95 -6.00 13.42
C VAL A 90 -8.54 -5.48 13.21
N ILE A 91 -7.78 -6.13 12.31
CA ILE A 91 -6.49 -5.62 11.80
C ILE A 91 -6.76 -4.99 10.44
N GLU A 92 -6.73 -3.67 10.39
CA GLU A 92 -6.96 -2.92 9.16
C GLU A 92 -5.61 -2.63 8.48
N MET A 93 -5.39 -3.21 7.28
CA MET A 93 -4.11 -3.17 6.58
C MET A 93 -4.17 -2.41 5.25
N SER A 94 -5.31 -1.83 4.89
CA SER A 94 -5.50 -1.01 3.69
C SER A 94 -4.71 0.30 3.77
N THR A 95 -4.62 1.02 2.67
CA THR A 95 -4.13 2.40 2.71
C THR A 95 -5.31 3.36 2.71
N ILE A 96 -5.68 3.82 3.90
CA ILE A 96 -6.78 4.75 4.16
C ILE A 96 -6.30 5.96 5.00
N ASP A 97 -7.18 6.93 5.20
CA ASP A 97 -6.89 8.06 6.06
C ASP A 97 -6.99 7.71 7.56
N PRO A 98 -6.16 8.36 8.41
CA PRO A 98 -6.16 8.11 9.85
C PRO A 98 -7.50 8.44 10.55
N GLY A 99 -8.29 9.35 9.97
CA GLY A 99 -9.60 9.75 10.51
C GLY A 99 -10.61 8.61 10.39
N THR A 100 -10.69 8.00 9.22
CA THR A 100 -11.53 6.80 8.98
C THR A 100 -11.13 5.66 9.92
N SER A 101 -9.83 5.37 10.05
CA SER A 101 -9.35 4.34 10.97
C SER A 101 -9.80 4.59 12.42
N ARG A 102 -9.67 5.83 12.90
CA ARG A 102 -10.13 6.20 14.24
C ARG A 102 -11.64 6.05 14.41
N ARG A 103 -12.45 6.56 13.45
CA ARG A 103 -13.92 6.45 13.50
C ARG A 103 -14.36 4.99 13.58
N VAL A 104 -13.82 4.14 12.71
CA VAL A 104 -14.11 2.69 12.72
C VAL A 104 -13.70 2.06 14.04
N GLY A 105 -12.51 2.38 14.55
CA GLY A 105 -12.01 1.89 15.82
C GLY A 105 -12.88 2.32 17.01
N ASP A 106 -13.39 3.55 17.02
CA ASP A 106 -14.27 4.05 18.08
C ASP A 106 -15.62 3.30 18.10
N VAL A 107 -16.20 3.03 16.93
CA VAL A 107 -17.44 2.25 16.82
C VAL A 107 -17.25 0.81 17.28
N LEU A 108 -16.13 0.16 16.90
CA LEU A 108 -15.78 -1.18 17.34
C LEU A 108 -15.59 -1.23 18.86
N ARG A 109 -14.87 -0.25 19.42
CA ARG A 109 -14.61 -0.16 20.87
C ARG A 109 -15.88 0.02 21.67
N ALA A 110 -16.85 0.78 21.17
CA ALA A 110 -18.16 0.93 21.81
C ALA A 110 -18.93 -0.40 21.93
N ARG A 111 -18.54 -1.43 21.14
CA ARG A 111 -19.07 -2.80 21.22
C ARG A 111 -18.10 -3.81 21.86
N GLY A 112 -17.07 -3.30 22.54
CA GLY A 112 -16.08 -4.14 23.23
C GLY A 112 -15.11 -4.89 22.31
N MET A 113 -14.89 -4.39 21.10
CA MET A 113 -13.90 -4.88 20.15
C MET A 113 -12.78 -3.87 19.99
N ASP A 114 -11.65 -4.26 19.40
CA ASP A 114 -10.53 -3.34 19.10
C ASP A 114 -10.21 -3.29 17.62
N LEU A 115 -9.56 -2.17 17.22
CA LEU A 115 -8.94 -2.02 15.90
C LEU A 115 -7.43 -1.81 16.07
N VAL A 116 -6.65 -2.56 15.31
CA VAL A 116 -5.22 -2.34 15.08
C VAL A 116 -5.06 -1.90 13.64
N ASP A 117 -4.57 -0.71 13.41
CA ASP A 117 -4.22 -0.22 12.08
C ASP A 117 -2.79 -0.64 11.75
N SER A 118 -2.62 -1.37 10.64
CA SER A 118 -1.32 -1.91 10.25
C SER A 118 -1.14 -1.90 8.73
N PRO A 119 -1.21 -0.74 8.08
CA PRO A 119 -0.89 -0.65 6.66
C PRO A 119 0.54 -1.12 6.37
N VAL A 120 0.75 -1.56 5.13
CA VAL A 120 1.97 -2.25 4.73
C VAL A 120 2.85 -1.41 3.81
N GLY A 121 4.16 -1.59 3.93
CA GLY A 121 5.17 -1.16 2.99
C GLY A 121 5.68 -2.33 2.13
N LYS A 122 6.44 -2.00 1.08
CA LYS A 122 6.97 -2.93 0.06
C LYS A 122 5.91 -3.36 -0.98
N THR A 123 6.17 -4.42 -1.74
CA THR A 123 5.42 -4.85 -2.94
C THR A 123 4.71 -6.18 -2.75
N SER A 124 3.93 -6.60 -3.76
CA SER A 124 3.25 -7.90 -3.77
C SER A 124 4.21 -9.11 -3.69
N GLU A 125 5.45 -8.99 -4.18
CA GLU A 125 6.49 -10.00 -4.02
C GLU A 125 6.81 -10.23 -2.53
N HIS A 126 6.91 -9.15 -1.77
CA HIS A 126 7.12 -9.22 -0.32
C HIS A 126 5.88 -9.73 0.42
N ALA A 127 4.68 -9.43 -0.09
CA ALA A 127 3.44 -10.02 0.43
C ALA A 127 3.44 -11.55 0.24
N ALA A 128 3.90 -12.05 -0.91
CA ALA A 128 3.97 -13.48 -1.18
C ALA A 128 4.98 -14.21 -0.27
N THR A 129 6.07 -13.55 0.08
CA THR A 129 7.13 -14.11 0.97
C THR A 129 6.92 -13.83 2.45
N GLY A 130 5.87 -13.07 2.83
CA GLY A 130 5.62 -12.71 4.23
C GLY A 130 6.65 -11.74 4.82
N THR A 131 7.27 -10.90 3.97
CA THR A 131 8.36 -9.98 4.34
C THR A 131 7.98 -8.51 4.21
N LEU A 132 6.69 -8.20 4.37
CA LEU A 132 6.19 -6.83 4.36
C LEU A 132 6.75 -6.01 5.53
N THR A 133 6.81 -4.71 5.34
CA THR A 133 6.99 -3.73 6.43
C THR A 133 5.62 -3.38 7.00
N LEU A 134 5.46 -3.51 8.30
CA LEU A 134 4.22 -3.26 9.04
C LEU A 134 4.34 -1.96 9.84
N MET A 135 3.40 -1.04 9.65
CA MET A 135 3.33 0.24 10.37
C MET A 135 2.16 0.18 11.33
N VAL A 136 2.42 -0.19 12.58
CA VAL A 136 1.39 -0.62 13.53
C VAL A 136 0.98 0.51 14.47
N GLY A 137 -0.31 0.82 14.50
CA GLY A 137 -0.95 1.71 15.47
C GLY A 137 -2.11 1.03 16.19
N GLY A 138 -2.42 1.48 17.41
CA GLY A 138 -3.53 0.93 18.18
C GLY A 138 -3.27 0.85 19.68
N ASN A 139 -4.19 0.19 20.40
CA ASN A 139 -3.99 -0.12 21.81
C ASN A 139 -2.96 -1.24 21.98
N GLN A 140 -2.01 -1.10 22.90
CA GLN A 140 -0.93 -2.05 23.09
C GLN A 140 -1.43 -3.48 23.32
N ALA A 141 -2.44 -3.68 24.18
CA ALA A 141 -3.01 -5.00 24.45
C ALA A 141 -3.63 -5.66 23.19
N ALA A 142 -4.26 -4.86 22.31
CA ALA A 142 -4.78 -5.36 21.04
C ALA A 142 -3.64 -5.69 20.06
N ILE A 143 -2.61 -4.85 20.02
CA ILE A 143 -1.41 -5.08 19.20
C ILE A 143 -0.74 -6.39 19.62
N ASP A 144 -0.49 -6.61 20.92
CA ASP A 144 0.16 -7.82 21.42
C ASP A 144 -0.58 -9.09 21.01
N ARG A 145 -1.92 -9.06 21.04
CA ARG A 145 -2.78 -10.16 20.58
C ARG A 145 -2.79 -10.33 19.06
N ALA A 146 -2.65 -9.25 18.30
CA ALA A 146 -2.60 -9.25 16.83
C ALA A 146 -1.24 -9.71 16.30
N MET A 147 -0.16 -9.57 17.08
CA MET A 147 1.22 -9.83 16.64
C MET A 147 1.45 -11.23 16.04
N PRO A 148 0.88 -12.34 16.54
CA PRO A 148 1.05 -13.64 15.89
C PRO A 148 0.54 -13.68 14.45
N VAL A 149 -0.57 -12.95 14.16
CA VAL A 149 -1.13 -12.84 12.80
C VAL A 149 -0.29 -11.90 11.94
N LEU A 150 0.10 -10.76 12.48
CA LEU A 150 0.94 -9.77 11.78
C LEU A 150 2.27 -10.39 11.32
N LYS A 151 2.93 -11.19 12.17
CA LYS A 151 4.19 -11.89 11.85
C LYS A 151 4.07 -12.90 10.71
N CYS A 152 2.87 -13.37 10.36
CA CYS A 152 2.67 -14.21 9.17
C CYS A 152 2.87 -13.43 7.87
N MET A 153 2.72 -12.10 7.91
CA MET A 153 2.65 -11.24 6.72
C MET A 153 3.85 -10.29 6.58
N GLY A 154 4.58 -10.03 7.67
CA GLY A 154 5.70 -9.09 7.65
C GLY A 154 6.80 -9.40 8.65
N THR A 155 8.02 -8.98 8.32
CA THR A 155 9.23 -9.14 9.15
C THR A 155 9.62 -7.86 9.88
N ASP A 156 9.41 -6.71 9.26
CA ASP A 156 9.81 -5.42 9.81
C ASP A 156 8.58 -4.73 10.42
N THR A 157 8.51 -4.64 11.73
CA THR A 157 7.39 -4.05 12.44
C THR A 157 7.80 -2.75 13.12
N TYR A 158 7.10 -1.66 12.79
CA TYR A 158 7.28 -0.34 13.39
C TYR A 158 6.04 0.05 14.17
N PHE A 159 6.18 0.23 15.48
CA PHE A 159 5.11 0.72 16.35
C PHE A 159 5.02 2.24 16.23
N CYS A 160 3.92 2.72 15.65
CA CYS A 160 3.73 4.13 15.33
C CYS A 160 3.02 4.90 16.45
N GLY A 161 2.41 4.20 17.42
CA GLY A 161 1.71 4.80 18.55
C GLY A 161 0.25 4.38 18.65
N GLY A 162 -0.62 5.27 19.10
CA GLY A 162 -2.05 5.01 19.31
C GLY A 162 -2.86 4.81 18.03
N PRO A 163 -4.20 4.68 18.13
CA PRO A 163 -5.08 4.40 16.99
C PRO A 163 -4.94 5.39 15.82
N GLY A 164 -4.82 4.87 14.61
CA GLY A 164 -4.69 5.62 13.36
C GLY A 164 -3.28 6.10 13.04
N THR A 165 -2.27 5.85 13.92
CA THR A 165 -0.91 6.33 13.67
C THR A 165 -0.16 5.48 12.65
N GLY A 166 -0.48 4.21 12.48
CA GLY A 166 0.04 3.39 11.39
C GLY A 166 -0.39 3.94 10.03
N HIS A 167 -1.68 4.28 9.87
CA HIS A 167 -2.18 4.94 8.65
C HIS A 167 -1.56 6.33 8.45
N ALA A 168 -1.35 7.11 9.51
CA ALA A 168 -0.66 8.38 9.41
C ALA A 168 0.77 8.21 8.90
N MET A 169 1.50 7.21 9.39
CA MET A 169 2.86 6.89 8.93
C MET A 169 2.84 6.45 7.46
N LYS A 170 1.92 5.57 7.07
CA LYS A 170 1.77 5.12 5.69
C LYS A 170 1.46 6.28 4.75
N MET A 171 0.52 7.13 5.11
CA MET A 171 0.13 8.32 4.35
C MET A 171 1.33 9.25 4.14
N THR A 172 2.08 9.56 5.19
CA THR A 172 3.26 10.43 5.14
C THR A 172 4.35 9.81 4.23
N ASN A 173 4.63 8.52 4.42
CA ASN A 173 5.59 7.79 3.60
C ASN A 173 5.21 7.80 2.11
N ASN A 174 3.96 7.50 1.79
CA ASN A 174 3.53 7.39 0.39
C ASN A 174 3.44 8.76 -0.29
N LEU A 175 3.02 9.81 0.43
CA LEU A 175 3.04 11.17 -0.09
C LEU A 175 4.47 11.56 -0.51
N LEU A 176 5.46 11.36 0.37
CA LEU A 176 6.86 11.69 0.09
C LEU A 176 7.41 10.84 -1.05
N ALA A 177 7.28 9.52 -0.97
CA ALA A 177 7.85 8.59 -1.95
C ALA A 177 7.29 8.82 -3.36
N THR A 178 5.98 9.06 -3.50
CA THR A 178 5.34 9.31 -4.79
C THR A 178 5.71 10.69 -5.33
N THR A 179 5.75 11.71 -4.48
CA THR A 179 6.18 13.05 -4.90
C THR A 179 7.63 13.04 -5.41
N ILE A 180 8.53 12.32 -4.74
CA ILE A 180 9.91 12.15 -5.19
C ILE A 180 9.95 11.40 -6.54
N MET A 181 9.12 10.39 -6.76
CA MET A 181 9.05 9.70 -8.06
C MET A 181 8.69 10.69 -9.18
N VAL A 182 7.65 11.51 -8.99
CA VAL A 182 7.25 12.55 -9.96
C VAL A 182 8.40 13.52 -10.22
N ALA A 183 9.02 14.05 -9.16
CA ALA A 183 10.14 14.98 -9.28
C ALA A 183 11.33 14.37 -10.05
N ASN A 184 11.68 13.11 -9.76
CA ASN A 184 12.75 12.42 -10.47
C ASN A 184 12.46 12.32 -11.98
N THR A 185 11.22 12.03 -12.39
CA THR A 185 10.87 11.94 -13.81
C THR A 185 11.08 13.29 -14.53
N GLU A 186 10.77 14.40 -13.88
CA GLU A 186 10.94 15.74 -14.44
C GLU A 186 12.42 16.12 -14.53
N VAL A 187 13.16 16.02 -13.43
CA VAL A 187 14.55 16.49 -13.40
C VAL A 187 15.48 15.66 -14.29
N LEU A 188 15.28 14.33 -14.35
CA LEU A 188 16.06 13.50 -15.26
C LEU A 188 15.76 13.82 -16.72
N SER A 189 14.50 14.05 -17.07
CA SER A 189 14.12 14.43 -18.44
C SER A 189 14.70 15.77 -18.85
N ILE A 190 14.71 16.76 -17.94
CA ILE A 190 15.36 18.06 -18.16
C ILE A 190 16.86 17.87 -18.40
N GLY A 191 17.53 17.07 -17.57
CA GLY A 191 18.97 16.80 -17.70
C GLY A 191 19.33 16.15 -19.03
N ILE A 192 18.62 15.11 -19.45
CA ILE A 192 18.81 14.46 -20.78
C ILE A 192 18.59 15.48 -21.91
N LYS A 193 17.51 16.27 -21.84
CA LYS A 193 17.24 17.29 -22.88
C LYS A 193 18.31 18.37 -22.93
N ALA A 194 18.96 18.66 -21.81
CA ALA A 194 20.08 19.58 -21.71
C ALA A 194 21.44 18.98 -22.16
N GLY A 195 21.47 17.70 -22.56
CA GLY A 195 22.66 17.02 -23.07
C GLY A 195 23.46 16.23 -22.03
N LEU A 196 22.92 16.01 -20.82
CA LEU A 196 23.54 15.14 -19.83
C LEU A 196 23.21 13.68 -20.11
N THR A 197 24.07 12.75 -19.66
CA THR A 197 23.75 11.31 -19.66
C THR A 197 23.13 10.91 -18.33
N LEU A 198 22.33 9.83 -18.34
CA LEU A 198 21.71 9.30 -17.12
C LEU A 198 22.77 8.87 -16.10
N GLU A 199 23.85 8.23 -16.57
CA GLU A 199 24.96 7.75 -15.75
C GLU A 199 25.65 8.90 -15.02
N LEU A 200 25.99 9.99 -15.74
CA LEU A 200 26.61 11.16 -15.12
C LEU A 200 25.70 11.81 -14.07
N MET A 201 24.40 11.94 -14.37
CA MET A 201 23.45 12.49 -13.40
C MET A 201 23.37 11.63 -12.14
N GLN A 202 23.31 10.28 -12.30
CA GLN A 202 23.29 9.37 -11.15
C GLN A 202 24.59 9.44 -10.35
N GLU A 203 25.76 9.50 -11.01
CA GLU A 203 27.06 9.60 -10.35
C GLU A 203 27.14 10.86 -9.48
N VAL A 204 26.80 12.02 -10.05
CA VAL A 204 26.79 13.28 -9.32
C VAL A 204 25.77 13.27 -8.19
N MET A 205 24.54 12.80 -8.44
CA MET A 205 23.48 12.76 -7.42
C MET A 205 23.85 11.88 -6.23
N ARG A 206 24.59 10.77 -6.45
CA ARG A 206 25.07 9.90 -5.35
C ARG A 206 26.00 10.60 -4.37
N THR A 207 26.70 11.63 -4.81
CA THR A 207 27.65 12.39 -3.98
C THR A 207 27.05 13.66 -3.41
N THR A 208 25.76 13.95 -3.69
CA THR A 208 25.05 15.17 -3.28
C THR A 208 23.76 14.84 -2.53
N MET A 209 23.00 15.87 -2.15
CA MET A 209 21.72 15.75 -1.43
C MET A 209 20.56 15.25 -2.30
N ALA A 210 20.76 15.05 -3.62
CA ALA A 210 19.71 14.67 -4.55
C ALA A 210 19.43 13.15 -4.60
N TRP A 211 20.34 12.32 -4.05
CA TRP A 211 20.17 10.87 -4.10
C TRP A 211 19.00 10.41 -3.23
N ASN A 212 18.19 9.49 -3.77
CA ASN A 212 17.03 8.97 -3.06
C ASN A 212 16.73 7.51 -3.46
N GLN A 213 15.86 6.85 -2.68
CA GLN A 213 15.54 5.43 -2.84
C GLN A 213 14.85 5.10 -4.18
N GLN A 214 14.12 6.04 -4.77
CA GLN A 214 13.52 5.83 -6.10
C GLN A 214 14.60 5.69 -7.17
N LEU A 215 15.63 6.55 -7.13
CA LEU A 215 16.79 6.48 -8.03
C LEU A 215 17.66 5.24 -7.77
N ALA A 216 17.73 4.80 -6.51
CA ALA A 216 18.57 3.66 -6.11
C ALA A 216 17.96 2.31 -6.50
N VAL A 217 16.63 2.15 -6.42
CA VAL A 217 15.97 0.85 -6.48
C VAL A 217 14.84 0.77 -7.49
N ALA A 218 13.86 1.69 -7.42
CA ALA A 218 12.63 1.55 -8.21
C ALA A 218 12.86 1.87 -9.70
N MET A 219 13.43 3.01 -10.01
CA MET A 219 13.64 3.43 -11.39
C MET A 219 14.61 2.54 -12.18
N PRO A 220 15.74 2.03 -11.60
CA PRO A 220 16.59 1.07 -12.30
C PRO A 220 15.90 -0.24 -12.69
N LYS A 221 14.93 -0.68 -11.90
CA LYS A 221 14.17 -1.91 -12.18
C LYS A 221 13.01 -1.69 -13.17
N LYS A 222 12.63 -0.46 -13.41
CA LYS A 222 11.43 -0.08 -14.17
C LYS A 222 11.75 0.91 -15.30
N ALA A 223 11.70 2.19 -15.05
CA ALA A 223 11.84 3.23 -16.07
C ALA A 223 13.15 3.13 -16.86
N PHE A 224 14.27 2.89 -16.21
CA PHE A 224 15.58 2.86 -16.85
C PHE A 224 15.82 1.64 -17.76
N VAL A 225 14.99 0.60 -17.64
CA VAL A 225 15.00 -0.58 -18.49
C VAL A 225 13.77 -0.66 -19.41
N GLY A 226 12.91 0.37 -19.38
CA GLY A 226 11.71 0.43 -20.21
C GLY A 226 10.55 -0.46 -19.74
N ASP A 227 10.59 -0.96 -18.51
CA ASP A 227 9.53 -1.78 -17.93
C ASP A 227 8.48 -0.90 -17.24
N ASP A 228 7.22 -0.98 -17.70
CA ASP A 228 6.07 -0.32 -17.10
C ASP A 228 5.08 -1.29 -16.43
N SER A 229 5.45 -2.56 -16.31
CA SER A 229 4.62 -3.55 -15.64
C SER A 229 4.39 -3.17 -14.17
N PRO A 230 3.16 -3.31 -13.64
CA PRO A 230 2.81 -2.69 -12.37
C PRO A 230 3.49 -3.37 -11.18
N GLY A 231 4.32 -2.62 -10.46
CA GLY A 231 4.72 -2.91 -9.08
C GLY A 231 3.88 -2.07 -8.11
N PHE A 232 3.75 -0.75 -8.39
CA PHE A 232 2.82 0.16 -7.71
C PHE A 232 2.11 1.01 -8.76
N ALA A 233 0.85 0.68 -9.04
CA ALA A 233 0.09 1.31 -10.11
C ALA A 233 -0.14 2.81 -9.87
N ILE A 234 -0.05 3.62 -10.95
CA ILE A 234 -0.24 5.08 -10.90
C ILE A 234 -1.56 5.45 -10.24
N ARG A 235 -2.68 4.74 -10.53
CA ARG A 235 -3.98 5.04 -9.90
C ARG A 235 -3.97 4.87 -8.39
N LEU A 236 -3.25 3.88 -7.86
CA LEU A 236 -3.13 3.63 -6.43
C LEU A 236 -2.24 4.67 -5.76
N ALA A 237 -1.15 5.04 -6.41
CA ALA A 237 -0.27 6.11 -5.94
C ALA A 237 -1.00 7.46 -5.93
N CYS A 238 -1.77 7.77 -6.98
CA CYS A 238 -2.60 8.97 -7.08
C CYS A 238 -3.65 9.03 -5.96
N LYS A 239 -4.34 7.91 -5.69
CA LYS A 239 -5.27 7.78 -4.55
C LYS A 239 -4.58 8.10 -3.23
N ASP A 240 -3.41 7.51 -2.97
CA ASP A 240 -2.69 7.71 -1.71
C ASP A 240 -2.26 9.17 -1.51
N VAL A 241 -1.78 9.82 -2.57
CA VAL A 241 -1.45 11.26 -2.56
C VAL A 241 -2.69 12.12 -2.37
N ARG A 242 -3.81 11.79 -3.03
CA ARG A 242 -5.09 12.49 -2.87
C ARG A 242 -5.54 12.44 -1.42
N ILE A 243 -5.58 11.26 -0.80
CA ILE A 243 -5.93 11.09 0.62
C ILE A 243 -5.05 11.97 1.52
N ALA A 244 -3.73 11.95 1.29
CA ALA A 244 -2.80 12.75 2.09
C ALA A 244 -3.05 14.26 1.95
N CYS A 245 -3.33 14.74 0.74
CA CYS A 245 -3.66 16.15 0.49
C CYS A 245 -5.00 16.54 1.12
N GLU A 246 -6.02 15.69 1.05
CA GLU A 246 -7.32 15.92 1.69
C GLU A 246 -7.19 15.99 3.21
N VAL A 247 -6.41 15.08 3.83
CA VAL A 247 -6.11 15.12 5.27
C VAL A 247 -5.38 16.41 5.65
N ALA A 248 -4.38 16.84 4.87
CA ALA A 248 -3.67 18.09 5.11
C ALA A 248 -4.63 19.30 5.09
N GLU A 249 -5.60 19.33 4.17
CA GLU A 249 -6.62 20.38 4.07
C GLU A 249 -7.53 20.41 5.31
N THR A 250 -7.89 19.25 5.87
CA THR A 250 -8.64 19.20 7.14
C THR A 250 -7.86 19.77 8.33
N MET A 251 -6.53 19.78 8.23
CA MET A 251 -5.61 20.39 9.21
C MET A 251 -5.35 21.87 8.94
N GLY A 252 -5.97 22.47 7.91
CA GLY A 252 -5.75 23.86 7.51
C GLY A 252 -4.48 24.09 6.69
N PHE A 253 -3.83 23.04 6.19
CA PHE A 253 -2.60 23.09 5.40
C PHE A 253 -2.81 22.64 3.96
N LYS A 254 -2.34 23.42 2.99
CA LYS A 254 -2.36 23.04 1.57
C LYS A 254 -1.04 22.37 1.19
N ALA A 255 -1.07 21.08 0.92
CA ALA A 255 0.09 20.31 0.45
C ALA A 255 0.36 20.58 -1.04
N LEU A 256 0.90 21.78 -1.38
CA LEU A 256 1.06 22.24 -2.76
C LEU A 256 1.89 21.28 -3.63
N VAL A 257 2.99 20.76 -3.10
CA VAL A 257 3.86 19.80 -3.82
C VAL A 257 3.12 18.47 -4.05
N GLY A 258 2.37 18.00 -3.06
CA GLY A 258 1.53 16.81 -3.19
C GLY A 258 0.44 17.00 -4.24
N ARG A 259 -0.23 18.15 -4.27
CA ARG A 259 -1.24 18.47 -5.30
C ARG A 259 -0.65 18.55 -6.70
N ALA A 260 0.56 19.08 -6.86
CA ALA A 260 1.27 19.07 -8.15
C ALA A 260 1.59 17.64 -8.61
N ALA A 261 2.07 16.80 -7.69
CA ALA A 261 2.31 15.38 -7.98
C ALA A 261 1.00 14.64 -8.35
N GLN A 262 -0.09 14.90 -7.62
CA GLN A 262 -1.41 14.36 -7.94
C GLN A 262 -1.85 14.75 -9.36
N ALA A 263 -1.78 16.04 -9.71
CA ALA A 263 -2.17 16.53 -11.04
C ALA A 263 -1.37 15.85 -12.17
N THR A 264 -0.08 15.57 -11.95
CA THR A 264 0.75 14.82 -12.91
C THR A 264 0.24 13.40 -13.09
N MET A 265 -0.14 12.72 -12.01
CA MET A 265 -0.69 11.36 -12.06
C MET A 265 -2.11 11.32 -12.64
N ASP A 266 -2.97 12.29 -12.31
CA ASP A 266 -4.31 12.41 -12.90
C ASP A 266 -4.22 12.53 -14.43
N ARG A 267 -3.26 13.31 -14.94
CA ARG A 267 -2.97 13.41 -16.36
C ARG A 267 -2.53 12.05 -16.95
N ALA A 268 -1.67 11.31 -16.26
CA ALA A 268 -1.26 9.98 -16.69
C ALA A 268 -2.44 9.00 -16.75
N ILE A 269 -3.33 9.05 -15.76
CA ILE A 269 -4.56 8.25 -15.74
C ILE A 269 -5.46 8.58 -16.92
N ALA A 270 -5.66 9.87 -17.21
CA ALA A 270 -6.43 10.33 -18.38
C ALA A 270 -5.83 9.88 -19.70
N MET A 271 -4.52 9.63 -19.77
CA MET A 271 -3.81 9.06 -20.93
C MET A 271 -3.89 7.51 -20.99
N GLY A 272 -4.62 6.85 -20.09
CA GLY A 272 -4.76 5.39 -20.05
C GLY A 272 -3.63 4.64 -19.34
N LEU A 273 -2.74 5.34 -18.62
CA LEU A 273 -1.58 4.74 -17.95
C LEU A 273 -1.86 4.37 -16.47
N GLY A 274 -3.11 4.49 -16.01
CA GLY A 274 -3.47 4.32 -14.61
C GLY A 274 -3.08 2.97 -14.01
N ASP A 275 -3.04 1.90 -14.81
CA ASP A 275 -2.67 0.55 -14.39
C ASP A 275 -1.18 0.24 -14.56
N ARG A 276 -0.40 1.18 -15.10
CA ARG A 276 1.05 1.05 -15.23
C ARG A 276 1.76 1.43 -13.93
N ASP A 277 3.02 1.00 -13.81
CA ASP A 277 3.86 1.38 -12.66
C ASP A 277 4.07 2.90 -12.58
N THR A 278 4.25 3.43 -11.38
CA THR A 278 4.54 4.87 -11.18
C THR A 278 5.77 5.36 -11.93
N ALA A 279 6.75 4.50 -12.18
CA ALA A 279 7.93 4.81 -12.99
C ALA A 279 7.59 5.10 -14.47
N ALA A 280 6.42 4.65 -14.96
CA ALA A 280 5.95 4.95 -16.32
C ALA A 280 5.60 6.44 -16.52
N LEU A 281 5.52 7.25 -15.47
CA LEU A 281 5.46 8.71 -15.60
C LEU A 281 6.63 9.28 -16.39
N MET A 282 7.79 8.59 -16.38
CA MET A 282 8.95 8.93 -17.21
C MET A 282 8.61 8.89 -18.70
N PHE A 283 7.86 7.89 -19.17
CA PHE A 283 7.54 7.69 -20.59
C PHE A 283 6.66 8.81 -21.17
N ILE A 284 5.88 9.47 -20.31
CA ILE A 284 5.14 10.67 -20.71
C ILE A 284 6.12 11.80 -21.04
N ARG A 285 7.11 12.01 -20.17
CA ARG A 285 8.14 13.06 -20.36
C ARG A 285 9.01 12.77 -21.58
N GLU A 286 9.38 11.52 -21.79
CA GLU A 286 10.11 11.08 -22.97
C GLU A 286 9.36 11.44 -24.27
N LYS A 287 8.06 11.13 -24.31
CA LYS A 287 7.21 11.46 -25.46
C LYS A 287 7.07 12.96 -25.66
N GLU A 288 6.89 13.74 -24.60
CA GLU A 288 6.76 15.20 -24.66
C GLU A 288 8.02 15.89 -25.18
N LEU A 289 9.19 15.40 -24.81
CA LEU A 289 10.47 16.05 -25.09
C LEU A 289 11.21 15.44 -26.29
N GLY A 290 10.72 14.30 -26.83
CA GLY A 290 11.40 13.55 -27.88
C GLY A 290 12.77 13.04 -27.43
N ILE A 291 12.84 12.48 -26.23
CA ILE A 291 14.05 11.93 -25.61
C ILE A 291 13.82 10.51 -25.15
N GLU A 292 14.87 9.84 -24.72
CA GLU A 292 14.82 8.54 -24.05
C GLU A 292 15.71 8.54 -22.81
N VAL A 293 15.17 8.11 -21.67
CA VAL A 293 15.87 8.03 -20.38
C VAL A 293 16.10 6.55 -20.05
N ARG A 294 17.18 5.99 -20.61
CA ARG A 294 17.52 4.57 -20.44
C ARG A 294 18.95 4.40 -19.96
N GLN A 295 19.14 3.36 -19.19
CA GLN A 295 20.49 2.94 -18.79
C GLN A 295 21.18 2.23 -19.95
N GLN A 296 22.40 2.66 -20.26
CA GLN A 296 23.17 2.04 -21.33
C GLN A 296 23.66 0.64 -20.89
N PRO A 297 23.65 -0.38 -21.79
CA PRO A 297 24.01 -1.75 -21.43
C PRO A 297 25.41 -1.96 -20.84
N HIS A 298 26.30 -0.99 -21.01
CA HIS A 298 27.71 -1.10 -20.56
C HIS A 298 27.97 -0.57 -19.13
N SER A 299 27.01 0.13 -18.49
CA SER A 299 27.23 0.73 -17.18
C SER A 299 27.06 -0.24 -16.00
N LEU A 300 26.55 -1.45 -16.24
CA LEU A 300 26.35 -2.47 -15.19
C LEU A 300 27.65 -3.16 -14.72
N LYS A 301 28.78 -2.95 -15.38
CA LYS A 301 30.04 -3.65 -15.05
C LYS A 301 30.86 -3.02 -13.92
N ASN A 302 30.55 -1.80 -13.47
CA ASN A 302 31.33 -1.07 -12.45
C ASN A 302 30.57 -0.82 -11.12
N ALA A 303 29.46 -1.50 -10.85
CA ALA A 303 28.68 -1.37 -9.63
C ALA A 303 28.74 -2.67 -8.80
N ALA A 304 29.94 -3.21 -8.59
CA ALA A 304 30.21 -4.30 -7.66
C ALA A 304 31.07 -3.82 -6.49
#